data_7fc0479e49ab1cd17c8cae07669c32d5
#
_entry.id   7fc0479e49ab1cd17c8cae07669c32d5
#
_cell.length_a   1.000
_cell.length_b   1.000
_cell.length_c   1.000
_cell.angle_alpha   90.00
_cell.angle_beta   90.00
_cell.angle_gamma   90.00
#
_symmetry.space_group_name_H-M   'P 1'
#
loop_
_entity.id
_entity.type
_entity.pdbx_description
1 polymer ?
#
loop_
_entity_poly.entity_id
_entity_poly.type
_entity_poly.pdbx_seq_one_letter_code
_entity_poly.pdbx_strand_id
1 'polypeptide(L)'
;MASIREHRRRGGAVHNVPSEVSEEGFVIASYNVHKCVGIDGKFDPYRTKEVIREIGADVLALQEADTRFGERRGLLDLEWLERETGLSPVPVAGIAKAHGWHGNVILFREGLVRDVHQVKLPGLEPRGALISELELKGGGALRVIAAHLGLLHRSRHQQARMIIDLLRSRADQPTILLGDLNEWRLGDRSSLNTLAPVFGLPSAVPSFPSRLPVLALDRIMSNRPDILGPVAVHDSALARLASDHLPIKARVRLDAAAAVGDPGQDI
;
A
#
# COMPACT_ATOMS: atom_id res chain seq x y z
N MET A 1 11.19 -21.02 -0.36
CA MET A 1 11.18 -20.29 -1.63
C MET A 1 10.05 -20.84 -2.49
N ALA A 2 8.90 -20.18 -2.53
CA ALA A 2 7.81 -20.56 -3.42
C ALA A 2 7.79 -19.53 -4.56
N SER A 3 8.30 -19.93 -5.73
CA SER A 3 8.21 -19.20 -6.97
C SER A 3 6.77 -19.30 -7.46
N ILE A 4 6.06 -18.19 -7.52
CA ILE A 4 4.72 -18.17 -8.12
C ILE A 4 4.89 -18.10 -9.63
N ARG A 5 4.48 -19.16 -10.30
CA ARG A 5 4.47 -19.28 -11.76
C ARG A 5 3.51 -18.25 -12.38
N GLU A 6 3.94 -17.68 -13.48
CA GLU A 6 3.16 -16.86 -14.42
C GLU A 6 1.72 -17.35 -14.58
N HIS A 7 0.73 -16.57 -14.15
CA HIS A 7 -0.65 -16.76 -14.58
C HIS A 7 -0.88 -15.94 -15.84
N ARG A 8 -0.65 -16.60 -16.98
CA ARG A 8 -1.14 -16.10 -18.27
C ARG A 8 -2.66 -16.22 -18.26
N ARG A 9 -3.38 -15.13 -18.06
CA ARG A 9 -4.83 -15.08 -18.33
C ARG A 9 -5.06 -15.14 -19.84
N ARG A 10 -5.75 -16.19 -20.32
CA ARG A 10 -6.33 -16.24 -21.66
C ARG A 10 -7.57 -15.35 -21.70
N GLY A 11 -7.57 -14.46 -22.65
CA GLY A 11 -8.63 -13.82 -23.42
C GLY A 11 -10.03 -13.69 -22.82
N GLY A 12 -10.31 -12.52 -22.23
CA GLY A 12 -11.61 -11.89 -22.22
C GLY A 12 -11.42 -10.46 -22.74
N ALA A 13 -12.24 -10.02 -23.68
CA ALA A 13 -12.15 -8.68 -24.26
C ALA A 13 -12.35 -7.64 -23.16
N VAL A 14 -11.27 -7.02 -22.74
CA VAL A 14 -11.27 -5.86 -21.86
C VAL A 14 -11.55 -4.66 -22.77
N HIS A 15 -12.65 -3.96 -22.52
CA HIS A 15 -12.86 -2.63 -23.08
C HIS A 15 -11.72 -1.73 -22.62
N ASN A 16 -10.80 -1.47 -23.56
CA ASN A 16 -9.72 -0.51 -23.42
C ASN A 16 -10.32 0.89 -23.23
N VAL A 17 -10.34 1.37 -22.01
CA VAL A 17 -10.27 2.80 -21.78
C VAL A 17 -8.77 3.12 -21.82
N PRO A 18 -8.28 3.86 -22.83
CA PRO A 18 -6.89 4.26 -22.86
C PRO A 18 -6.67 5.23 -21.70
N SER A 19 -6.06 4.75 -20.60
CA SER A 19 -5.35 5.67 -19.73
C SER A 19 -4.09 6.07 -20.50
N GLU A 20 -4.08 7.27 -21.05
CA GLU A 20 -2.84 7.92 -21.46
C GLU A 20 -1.91 7.88 -20.25
N VAL A 21 -0.92 7.01 -20.30
CA VAL A 21 0.22 7.08 -19.38
C VAL A 21 0.98 8.30 -19.81
N SER A 22 0.58 9.42 -19.23
CA SER A 22 1.20 10.72 -19.45
C SER A 22 2.62 10.68 -18.83
N GLU A 23 3.50 11.52 -19.36
CA GLU A 23 4.83 11.84 -18.76
C GLU A 23 4.77 12.27 -17.28
N GLU A 24 3.61 12.23 -16.65
CA GLU A 24 3.28 12.72 -15.32
C GLU A 24 3.37 11.67 -14.19
N GLY A 25 3.64 10.39 -14.47
CA GLY A 25 3.72 9.31 -13.46
C GLY A 25 2.35 8.75 -13.03
N PHE A 26 2.31 7.92 -11.99
CA PHE A 26 1.11 7.24 -11.48
C PHE A 26 0.77 7.67 -10.05
N VAL A 27 -0.46 7.42 -9.62
CA VAL A 27 -0.96 7.75 -8.27
C VAL A 27 -0.86 6.53 -7.36
N ILE A 28 -0.14 6.69 -6.23
CA ILE A 28 -0.13 5.71 -5.15
C ILE A 28 -0.93 6.24 -3.96
N ALA A 29 -1.66 5.35 -3.27
CA ALA A 29 -2.47 5.74 -2.11
C ALA A 29 -2.44 4.70 -1.00
N SER A 30 -2.74 5.15 0.22
CA SER A 30 -2.95 4.32 1.40
C SER A 30 -4.27 4.66 2.07
N TYR A 31 -5.01 3.64 2.52
CA TYR A 31 -6.28 3.83 3.18
C TYR A 31 -6.54 2.75 4.25
N ASN A 32 -6.57 3.15 5.51
CA ASN A 32 -7.09 2.28 6.57
C ASN A 32 -8.62 2.30 6.49
N VAL A 33 -9.22 1.17 6.11
CA VAL A 33 -10.67 1.05 5.87
C VAL A 33 -11.48 0.73 7.12
N HIS A 34 -10.84 0.64 8.28
CA HIS A 34 -11.49 0.39 9.58
C HIS A 34 -12.51 -0.77 9.51
N LYS A 35 -12.15 -1.88 8.89
CA LYS A 35 -13.02 -3.06 8.69
C LYS A 35 -14.34 -2.74 7.97
N CYS A 36 -14.34 -1.71 7.12
CA CYS A 36 -15.52 -1.18 6.45
C CYS A 36 -16.62 -0.68 7.40
N VAL A 37 -16.24 -0.30 8.63
CA VAL A 37 -17.15 0.30 9.61
C VAL A 37 -16.92 1.80 9.62
N GLY A 38 -17.96 2.54 9.26
CA GLY A 38 -17.90 4.00 9.25
C GLY A 38 -17.93 4.61 10.65
N ILE A 39 -17.70 5.92 10.73
CA ILE A 39 -17.79 6.68 11.98
C ILE A 39 -19.20 6.74 12.56
N ASP A 40 -20.20 6.32 11.80
CA ASP A 40 -21.59 6.08 12.22
C ASP A 40 -21.82 4.70 12.84
N GLY A 41 -20.76 3.89 12.98
CA GLY A 41 -20.80 2.53 13.50
C GLY A 41 -21.40 1.50 12.54
N LYS A 42 -21.72 1.85 11.30
CA LYS A 42 -22.34 0.94 10.33
C LYS A 42 -21.29 0.23 9.50
N PHE A 43 -21.41 -1.08 9.40
CA PHE A 43 -20.64 -1.89 8.46
C PHE A 43 -21.19 -1.67 7.05
N ASP A 44 -20.39 -1.10 6.17
CA ASP A 44 -20.79 -0.78 4.80
C ASP A 44 -19.61 -0.88 3.83
N PRO A 45 -19.30 -2.09 3.34
CA PRO A 45 -18.24 -2.29 2.36
C PRO A 45 -18.48 -1.60 1.02
N TYR A 46 -19.75 -1.36 0.66
CA TYR A 46 -20.06 -0.64 -0.57
C TYR A 46 -19.57 0.81 -0.50
N ARG A 47 -19.84 1.47 0.61
CA ARG A 47 -19.36 2.83 0.88
C ARG A 47 -17.83 2.92 0.81
N THR A 48 -17.13 1.93 1.38
CA THR A 48 -15.67 1.84 1.30
C THR A 48 -15.18 1.71 -0.14
N LYS A 49 -15.85 0.88 -0.96
CA LYS A 49 -15.51 0.72 -2.39
C LYS A 49 -15.70 2.01 -3.18
N GLU A 50 -16.74 2.78 -2.89
CA GLU A 50 -16.95 4.08 -3.53
C GLU A 50 -15.84 5.08 -3.18
N VAL A 51 -15.36 5.11 -1.93
CA VAL A 51 -14.19 5.92 -1.56
C VAL A 51 -12.95 5.47 -2.34
N ILE A 52 -12.72 4.15 -2.49
CA ILE A 52 -11.62 3.63 -3.30
C ILE A 52 -11.72 4.12 -4.74
N ARG A 53 -12.92 4.15 -5.31
CA ARG A 53 -13.15 4.69 -6.66
C ARG A 53 -12.86 6.20 -6.75
N GLU A 54 -13.26 6.99 -5.73
CA GLU A 54 -12.95 8.42 -5.63
C GLU A 54 -11.44 8.73 -5.54
N ILE A 55 -10.66 7.89 -4.85
CA ILE A 55 -9.22 8.07 -4.71
C ILE A 55 -8.54 8.06 -6.09
N GLY A 56 -8.98 7.18 -7.00
CA GLY A 56 -8.46 7.09 -8.35
C GLY A 56 -6.99 6.67 -8.42
N ALA A 57 -6.53 5.81 -7.50
CA ALA A 57 -5.15 5.36 -7.46
C ALA A 57 -4.84 4.29 -8.51
N ASP A 58 -3.58 4.24 -8.94
CA ASP A 58 -3.04 3.16 -9.77
C ASP A 58 -2.44 2.05 -8.92
N VAL A 59 -1.93 2.40 -7.74
CA VAL A 59 -1.50 1.47 -6.69
C VAL A 59 -2.13 1.90 -5.36
N LEU A 60 -2.81 0.98 -4.68
CA LEU A 60 -3.51 1.27 -3.43
C LEU A 60 -3.16 0.23 -2.37
N ALA A 61 -2.69 0.68 -1.21
CA ALA A 61 -2.53 -0.14 -0.03
C ALA A 61 -3.69 0.09 0.94
N LEU A 62 -4.39 -0.99 1.30
CA LEU A 62 -5.45 -0.96 2.30
C LEU A 62 -4.94 -1.56 3.61
N GLN A 63 -5.43 -1.05 4.75
CA GLN A 63 -5.24 -1.62 6.06
C GLN A 63 -6.62 -1.94 6.68
N GLU A 64 -6.65 -2.88 7.59
CA GLU A 64 -7.86 -3.42 8.23
C GLU A 64 -8.93 -3.93 7.25
N ALA A 65 -8.52 -4.45 6.08
CA ALA A 65 -9.44 -4.95 5.05
C ALA A 65 -9.88 -6.40 5.27
N ASP A 66 -9.82 -6.90 6.51
CA ASP A 66 -10.22 -8.26 6.90
C ASP A 66 -10.98 -8.29 8.23
N THR A 67 -11.51 -9.47 8.59
CA THR A 67 -12.22 -9.69 9.85
C THR A 67 -11.30 -9.70 11.09
N ARG A 68 -9.99 -9.44 10.95
CA ARG A 68 -8.95 -9.42 11.99
C ARG A 68 -8.71 -10.75 12.70
N PHE A 69 -9.73 -11.52 12.99
CA PHE A 69 -9.66 -12.79 13.72
C PHE A 69 -10.23 -13.95 12.90
N GLY A 70 -9.95 -15.18 13.33
CA GLY A 70 -10.39 -16.39 12.64
C GLY A 70 -9.72 -16.56 11.29
N GLU A 71 -10.50 -16.87 10.27
CA GLU A 71 -10.05 -17.08 8.89
C GLU A 71 -9.56 -15.80 8.21
N ARG A 72 -9.62 -14.63 8.87
CA ARG A 72 -9.22 -13.32 8.32
C ARG A 72 -9.84 -13.06 6.94
N ARG A 73 -11.14 -13.35 6.84
CA ARG A 73 -11.88 -13.16 5.58
C ARG A 73 -11.79 -11.71 5.12
N GLY A 74 -11.53 -11.53 3.83
CA GLY A 74 -11.60 -10.23 3.18
C GLY A 74 -13.01 -9.64 3.20
N LEU A 75 -13.11 -8.34 3.29
CA LEU A 75 -14.39 -7.62 3.49
C LEU A 75 -14.91 -6.94 2.23
N LEU A 76 -14.07 -6.85 1.19
CA LEU A 76 -14.38 -6.13 -0.04
C LEU A 76 -14.76 -7.10 -1.16
N ASP A 77 -15.59 -6.65 -2.06
CA ASP A 77 -15.88 -7.32 -3.32
C ASP A 77 -14.79 -6.94 -4.34
N LEU A 78 -13.78 -7.82 -4.47
CA LEU A 78 -12.63 -7.57 -5.35
C LEU A 78 -13.01 -7.60 -6.82
N GLU A 79 -14.00 -8.41 -7.22
CA GLU A 79 -14.49 -8.49 -8.60
C GLU A 79 -15.14 -7.16 -9.01
N TRP A 80 -15.91 -6.57 -8.10
CA TRP A 80 -16.48 -5.24 -8.31
C TRP A 80 -15.38 -4.19 -8.45
N LEU A 81 -14.37 -4.20 -7.55
CA LEU A 81 -13.25 -3.26 -7.60
C LEU A 81 -12.48 -3.38 -8.93
N GLU A 82 -12.19 -4.60 -9.37
CA GLU A 82 -11.49 -4.83 -10.65
C GLU A 82 -12.31 -4.29 -11.83
N ARG A 83 -13.62 -4.56 -11.84
CA ARG A 83 -14.50 -4.11 -12.93
C ARG A 83 -14.65 -2.59 -12.97
N GLU A 84 -14.87 -1.95 -11.82
CA GLU A 84 -15.21 -0.52 -11.76
C GLU A 84 -13.99 0.40 -11.70
N THR A 85 -12.84 -0.11 -11.23
CA THR A 85 -11.63 0.70 -11.03
C THR A 85 -10.41 0.19 -11.77
N GLY A 86 -10.45 -1.02 -12.32
CA GLY A 86 -9.30 -1.71 -12.90
C GLY A 86 -8.28 -2.20 -11.87
N LEU A 87 -8.55 -2.06 -10.58
CA LEU A 87 -7.64 -2.47 -9.49
C LEU A 87 -7.78 -3.96 -9.21
N SER A 88 -6.70 -4.72 -9.41
CA SER A 88 -6.61 -6.14 -9.06
C SER A 88 -5.71 -6.35 -7.85
N PRO A 89 -6.01 -7.32 -6.97
CA PRO A 89 -5.21 -7.58 -5.79
C PRO A 89 -3.90 -8.29 -6.14
N VAL A 90 -2.84 -7.96 -5.40
CA VAL A 90 -1.62 -8.75 -5.35
C VAL A 90 -1.96 -10.12 -4.74
N PRO A 91 -1.61 -11.24 -5.39
CA PRO A 91 -1.94 -12.57 -4.90
C PRO A 91 -1.17 -12.89 -3.61
N VAL A 92 -1.87 -13.40 -2.60
CA VAL A 92 -1.28 -13.86 -1.34
C VAL A 92 -1.45 -15.36 -1.19
N ALA A 93 -0.48 -16.02 -0.55
CA ALA A 93 -0.52 -17.45 -0.33
C ALA A 93 -1.12 -17.81 1.04
N GLY A 94 -1.74 -18.99 1.14
CA GLY A 94 -2.00 -19.67 2.41
C GLY A 94 -3.35 -19.42 3.08
N ILE A 95 -4.15 -18.41 2.68
CA ILE A 95 -5.47 -18.15 3.28
C ILE A 95 -6.50 -17.94 2.17
N ALA A 96 -7.30 -18.97 1.88
CA ALA A 96 -8.20 -19.00 0.73
C ALA A 96 -9.26 -17.89 0.70
N LYS A 97 -9.63 -17.31 1.84
CA LYS A 97 -10.66 -16.28 1.94
C LYS A 97 -10.11 -14.89 2.24
N ALA A 98 -8.78 -14.76 2.43
CA ALA A 98 -8.16 -13.46 2.69
C ALA A 98 -7.88 -12.72 1.39
N HIS A 99 -8.05 -11.41 1.41
CA HIS A 99 -7.68 -10.52 0.30
C HIS A 99 -6.20 -10.12 0.34
N GLY A 100 -5.54 -10.29 1.49
CA GLY A 100 -4.18 -9.86 1.74
C GLY A 100 -3.56 -10.52 2.97
N TRP A 101 -2.64 -9.82 3.63
CA TRP A 101 -1.88 -10.34 4.77
C TRP A 101 -2.05 -9.47 6.02
N HIS A 102 -2.60 -10.03 7.09
CA HIS A 102 -2.89 -9.31 8.34
C HIS A 102 -3.69 -8.01 8.14
N GLY A 103 -4.67 -8.02 7.23
CA GLY A 103 -5.49 -6.87 6.89
C GLY A 103 -4.86 -5.89 5.91
N ASN A 104 -3.58 -6.07 5.54
CA ASN A 104 -2.96 -5.32 4.47
C ASN A 104 -3.27 -5.94 3.12
N VAL A 105 -3.78 -5.15 2.18
CA VAL A 105 -4.04 -5.53 0.80
C VAL A 105 -3.34 -4.54 -0.11
N ILE A 106 -2.64 -5.03 -1.12
CA ILE A 106 -2.12 -4.18 -2.19
C ILE A 106 -2.98 -4.46 -3.42
N LEU A 107 -3.52 -3.39 -3.98
CA LEU A 107 -4.25 -3.38 -5.25
C LEU A 107 -3.43 -2.57 -6.26
N PHE A 108 -3.44 -2.99 -7.52
CA PHE A 108 -2.77 -2.27 -8.60
C PHE A 108 -3.58 -2.36 -9.89
N ARG A 109 -3.44 -1.38 -10.77
CA ARG A 109 -4.30 -1.27 -11.95
C ARG A 109 -3.75 -2.12 -13.11
N GLU A 110 -2.61 -1.78 -13.66
CA GLU A 110 -2.04 -2.48 -14.80
C GLU A 110 -0.56 -2.81 -14.55
N GLY A 111 -0.18 -4.06 -14.73
CA GLY A 111 1.19 -4.48 -14.52
C GLY A 111 1.34 -5.97 -14.24
N LEU A 112 2.53 -6.35 -13.80
CA LEU A 112 2.88 -7.71 -13.42
C LEU A 112 3.37 -7.74 -11.98
N VAL A 113 2.96 -8.74 -11.24
CA VAL A 113 3.50 -9.05 -9.91
C VAL A 113 4.70 -9.97 -10.10
N ARG A 114 5.91 -9.49 -9.77
CA ARG A 114 7.15 -10.26 -9.89
C ARG A 114 7.44 -11.10 -8.66
N ASP A 115 7.16 -10.54 -7.48
CA ASP A 115 7.41 -11.20 -6.21
C ASP A 115 6.44 -10.71 -5.13
N VAL A 116 6.15 -11.58 -4.14
CA VAL A 116 5.29 -11.27 -3.01
C VAL A 116 5.84 -11.90 -1.74
N HIS A 117 6.02 -11.09 -0.69
CA HIS A 117 6.41 -11.54 0.62
C HIS A 117 5.41 -11.14 1.70
N GLN A 118 4.98 -12.11 2.45
CA GLN A 118 4.08 -11.98 3.58
C GLN A 118 4.92 -12.00 4.87
N VAL A 119 5.01 -10.86 5.53
CA VAL A 119 5.86 -10.69 6.71
C VAL A 119 5.01 -10.59 7.96
N LYS A 120 5.22 -11.49 8.92
CA LYS A 120 4.66 -11.34 10.27
C LYS A 120 5.54 -10.39 11.06
N LEU A 121 4.98 -9.29 11.51
CA LEU A 121 5.71 -8.31 12.29
C LEU A 121 5.72 -8.67 13.79
N PRO A 122 6.83 -8.41 14.51
CA PRO A 122 6.93 -8.70 15.94
C PRO A 122 6.04 -7.77 16.77
N GLY A 123 5.72 -8.17 17.99
CA GLY A 123 4.97 -7.35 18.96
C GLY A 123 3.79 -8.10 19.56
N LEU A 124 3.04 -7.41 20.42
CA LEU A 124 1.89 -7.98 21.12
C LEU A 124 0.64 -8.11 20.22
N GLU A 125 0.57 -7.29 19.19
CA GLU A 125 -0.55 -7.28 18.26
C GLU A 125 -0.22 -8.12 17.01
N PRO A 126 -1.22 -8.80 16.43
CA PRO A 126 -1.02 -9.60 15.22
C PRO A 126 -0.90 -8.69 13.98
N ARG A 127 0.23 -8.01 13.83
CA ARG A 127 0.54 -7.11 12.72
C ARG A 127 1.34 -7.81 11.63
N GLY A 128 1.25 -7.29 10.41
CA GLY A 128 1.99 -7.77 9.26
C GLY A 128 2.38 -6.66 8.31
N ALA A 129 3.30 -6.98 7.40
CA ALA A 129 3.58 -6.21 6.21
C ALA A 129 3.43 -7.10 4.99
N LEU A 130 2.89 -6.55 3.92
CA LEU A 130 2.82 -7.18 2.61
C LEU A 130 3.79 -6.44 1.68
N ILE A 131 4.77 -7.17 1.15
CA ILE A 131 5.76 -6.62 0.22
C ILE A 131 5.48 -7.20 -1.16
N SER A 132 5.37 -6.35 -2.16
CA SER A 132 5.22 -6.79 -3.56
C SER A 132 6.19 -6.06 -4.46
N GLU A 133 6.79 -6.80 -5.39
CA GLU A 133 7.55 -6.24 -6.50
C GLU A 133 6.64 -6.20 -7.72
N LEU A 134 6.33 -4.98 -8.13
CA LEU A 134 5.43 -4.69 -9.25
C LEU A 134 6.24 -4.18 -10.44
N GLU A 135 5.86 -4.61 -11.62
CA GLU A 135 6.26 -3.98 -12.87
C GLU A 135 5.01 -3.34 -13.47
N LEU A 136 4.90 -2.03 -13.31
CA LEU A 136 3.73 -1.28 -13.73
C LEU A 136 3.82 -0.95 -15.22
N LYS A 137 2.72 -1.03 -15.93
CA LYS A 137 2.65 -0.67 -17.33
C LYS A 137 2.98 0.81 -17.52
N GLY A 138 4.07 1.09 -18.25
CA GLY A 138 4.57 2.44 -18.48
C GLY A 138 5.24 3.11 -17.28
N GLY A 139 5.38 2.43 -16.11
CA GLY A 139 5.95 3.01 -14.90
C GLY A 139 7.21 2.32 -14.36
N GLY A 140 7.66 1.20 -14.98
CA GLY A 140 8.87 0.49 -14.52
C GLY A 140 8.67 -0.35 -13.24
N ALA A 141 9.78 -0.80 -12.67
CA ALA A 141 9.79 -1.68 -11.49
C ALA A 141 9.67 -0.88 -10.20
N LEU A 142 8.75 -1.30 -9.32
CA LEU A 142 8.51 -0.69 -8.01
C LEU A 142 8.34 -1.77 -6.95
N ARG A 143 9.02 -1.62 -5.81
CA ARG A 143 8.68 -2.37 -4.60
C ARG A 143 7.70 -1.58 -3.74
N VAL A 144 6.59 -2.20 -3.41
CA VAL A 144 5.54 -1.64 -2.55
C VAL A 144 5.52 -2.41 -1.25
N ILE A 145 5.60 -1.70 -0.12
CA ILE A 145 5.48 -2.26 1.23
C ILE A 145 4.24 -1.68 1.88
N ALA A 146 3.18 -2.46 1.97
CA ALA A 146 2.00 -2.11 2.74
C ALA A 146 2.16 -2.61 4.18
N ALA A 147 2.09 -1.70 5.16
CA ALA A 147 2.27 -2.03 6.57
C ALA A 147 1.20 -1.39 7.45
N HIS A 148 0.79 -2.13 8.49
CA HIS A 148 0.00 -1.61 9.59
C HIS A 148 0.74 -1.92 10.89
N LEU A 149 1.38 -0.89 11.46
CA LEU A 149 2.21 -1.06 12.66
C LEU A 149 1.39 -1.12 13.94
N GLY A 150 2.00 -1.55 15.02
CA GLY A 150 1.36 -1.68 16.33
C GLY A 150 1.18 -0.35 17.07
N LEU A 151 0.26 -0.33 18.03
CA LEU A 151 -0.04 0.85 18.84
C LEU A 151 1.08 1.18 19.85
N LEU A 152 1.86 0.17 20.28
CA LEU A 152 2.93 0.38 21.25
C LEU A 152 4.21 0.87 20.58
N HIS A 153 4.81 1.92 21.10
CA HIS A 153 6.06 2.50 20.61
C HIS A 153 7.19 1.46 20.45
N ARG A 154 7.38 0.58 21.46
CA ARG A 154 8.39 -0.47 21.42
C ARG A 154 8.14 -1.46 20.28
N SER A 155 6.88 -1.85 20.06
CA SER A 155 6.50 -2.73 18.97
C SER A 155 6.79 -2.08 17.62
N ARG A 156 6.38 -0.80 17.42
CA ARG A 156 6.66 -0.06 16.18
C ARG A 156 8.14 0.03 15.87
N HIS A 157 8.97 0.30 16.89
CA HIS A 157 10.43 0.35 16.70
C HIS A 157 11.00 -0.99 16.21
N GLN A 158 10.56 -2.11 16.82
CA GLN A 158 10.98 -3.46 16.40
C GLN A 158 10.48 -3.81 14.99
N GLN A 159 9.24 -3.42 14.68
CA GLN A 159 8.62 -3.63 13.37
C GLN A 159 9.33 -2.83 12.27
N ALA A 160 9.61 -1.55 12.52
CA ALA A 160 10.37 -0.69 11.63
C ALA A 160 11.78 -1.26 11.35
N ARG A 161 12.47 -1.74 12.41
CA ARG A 161 13.79 -2.37 12.25
C ARG A 161 13.71 -3.61 11.38
N MET A 162 12.72 -4.50 11.60
CA MET A 162 12.53 -5.69 10.77
C MET A 162 12.30 -5.33 9.29
N ILE A 163 11.51 -4.29 9.00
CA ILE A 163 11.31 -3.82 7.62
C ILE A 163 12.63 -3.37 6.99
N ILE A 164 13.45 -2.62 7.72
CA ILE A 164 14.78 -2.17 7.23
C ILE A 164 15.71 -3.37 6.98
N ASP A 165 15.76 -4.32 7.90
CA ASP A 165 16.64 -5.50 7.77
C ASP A 165 16.23 -6.37 6.57
N LEU A 166 14.93 -6.49 6.31
CA LEU A 166 14.41 -7.16 5.12
C LEU A 166 14.78 -6.43 3.82
N LEU A 167 14.75 -5.10 3.81
CA LEU A 167 15.14 -4.32 2.64
C LEU A 167 16.62 -4.44 2.34
N ARG A 168 17.48 -4.43 3.36
CA ARG A 168 18.94 -4.55 3.20
C ARG A 168 19.38 -5.88 2.58
N SER A 169 18.56 -6.92 2.71
CA SER A 169 18.82 -8.24 2.12
C SER A 169 18.33 -8.38 0.67
N ARG A 170 17.77 -7.32 0.09
CA ARG A 170 17.17 -7.32 -1.25
C ARG A 170 17.93 -6.45 -2.22
N ALA A 171 17.73 -6.71 -3.52
CA ALA A 171 18.26 -5.84 -4.57
C ALA A 171 17.78 -4.40 -4.40
N ASP A 172 18.65 -3.44 -4.71
CA ASP A 172 18.30 -2.03 -4.71
C ASP A 172 17.35 -1.72 -5.85
N GLN A 173 16.19 -1.17 -5.51
CA GLN A 173 15.19 -0.69 -6.47
C GLN A 173 14.30 0.38 -5.84
N PRO A 174 13.58 1.18 -6.63
CA PRO A 174 12.57 2.10 -6.12
C PRO A 174 11.62 1.39 -5.18
N THR A 175 11.51 1.88 -3.95
CA THR A 175 10.71 1.24 -2.89
C THR A 175 9.85 2.28 -2.19
N ILE A 176 8.55 2.01 -2.09
CA ILE A 176 7.61 2.82 -1.35
C ILE A 176 7.04 2.01 -0.19
N LEU A 177 7.21 2.54 1.02
CA LEU A 177 6.55 2.09 2.23
C LEU A 177 5.33 2.97 2.48
N LEU A 178 4.16 2.35 2.62
CA LEU A 178 2.93 3.07 2.92
C LEU A 178 2.01 2.28 3.84
N GLY A 179 1.16 2.99 4.56
CA GLY A 179 0.19 2.39 5.47
C GLY A 179 -0.06 3.22 6.72
N ASP A 180 -0.87 2.64 7.61
CA ASP A 180 -1.08 3.15 8.95
C ASP A 180 0.09 2.73 9.85
N LEU A 181 1.02 3.65 10.06
CA LEU A 181 2.20 3.41 10.88
C LEU A 181 1.98 3.70 12.37
N ASN A 182 0.79 4.14 12.74
CA ASN A 182 0.35 4.36 14.13
C ASN A 182 1.30 5.25 14.96
N GLU A 183 2.06 6.14 14.32
CA GLU A 183 3.01 7.01 15.00
C GLU A 183 2.61 8.48 14.88
N TRP A 184 2.18 9.04 15.98
CA TRP A 184 1.81 10.46 16.09
C TRP A 184 2.92 11.33 16.68
N ARG A 185 3.98 10.71 17.27
CA ARG A 185 5.09 11.47 17.84
C ARG A 185 5.98 12.02 16.74
N LEU A 186 6.46 13.21 16.93
CA LEU A 186 7.37 13.90 16.04
C LEU A 186 8.77 14.01 16.66
N GLY A 187 9.77 14.32 15.82
CA GLY A 187 11.16 14.50 16.23
C GLY A 187 11.76 13.22 16.83
N ASP A 188 12.67 13.41 17.78
CA ASP A 188 13.51 12.32 18.35
C ASP A 188 12.72 11.21 19.05
N ARG A 189 11.48 11.49 19.44
CA ARG A 189 10.60 10.51 20.10
C ARG A 189 9.83 9.62 19.14
N SER A 190 9.93 9.84 17.84
CA SER A 190 9.24 9.04 16.85
C SER A 190 9.93 7.69 16.63
N SER A 191 9.16 6.59 16.65
CA SER A 191 9.66 5.27 16.26
C SER A 191 10.00 5.19 14.78
N LEU A 192 9.47 6.09 13.93
CA LEU A 192 9.74 6.15 12.51
C LEU A 192 11.15 6.64 12.18
N ASN A 193 11.87 7.24 13.15
CA ASN A 193 13.28 7.57 12.98
C ASN A 193 14.14 6.34 12.62
N THR A 194 13.68 5.13 13.00
CA THR A 194 14.28 3.86 12.57
C THR A 194 14.24 3.67 11.05
N LEU A 195 13.23 4.23 10.37
CA LEU A 195 13.06 4.16 8.92
C LEU A 195 13.87 5.23 8.18
N ALA A 196 14.23 6.31 8.86
CA ALA A 196 14.87 7.50 8.27
C ALA A 196 16.16 7.21 7.46
N PRO A 197 17.04 6.27 7.86
CA PRO A 197 18.24 5.96 7.07
C PRO A 197 17.98 5.44 5.66
N VAL A 198 16.75 4.91 5.38
CA VAL A 198 16.37 4.37 4.08
C VAL A 198 15.34 5.28 3.40
N PHE A 199 14.36 5.78 4.15
CA PHE A 199 13.20 6.48 3.60
C PHE A 199 13.20 8.00 3.85
N GLY A 200 14.25 8.53 4.48
CA GLY A 200 14.25 9.92 4.92
C GLY A 200 13.22 10.19 6.04
N LEU A 201 13.03 11.44 6.36
CA LEU A 201 12.02 11.85 7.34
C LEU A 201 10.62 11.83 6.68
N PRO A 202 9.62 11.19 7.31
CA PRO A 202 8.29 11.08 6.75
C PRO A 202 7.59 12.44 6.71
N SER A 203 6.98 12.75 5.56
CA SER A 203 6.01 13.84 5.52
C SER A 203 4.80 13.48 6.41
N ALA A 204 4.32 14.45 7.16
CA ALA A 204 3.21 14.24 8.10
C ALA A 204 1.99 15.02 7.61
N VAL A 205 1.00 14.31 7.05
CA VAL A 205 -0.30 14.89 6.69
C VAL A 205 -1.35 14.34 7.65
N PRO A 206 -2.12 15.18 8.35
CA PRO A 206 -3.15 14.72 9.27
C PRO A 206 -4.24 13.94 8.53
N SER A 207 -4.45 12.67 8.92
CA SER A 207 -5.44 11.76 8.34
C SER A 207 -6.44 11.22 9.37
N PHE A 208 -6.14 11.37 10.66
CA PHE A 208 -6.93 10.82 11.77
C PHE A 208 -7.23 11.87 12.85
N PRO A 209 -8.40 11.82 13.52
CA PRO A 209 -9.59 11.09 13.09
C PRO A 209 -10.24 11.78 11.86
N SER A 210 -10.94 11.03 11.01
CA SER A 210 -11.47 11.54 9.73
C SER A 210 -12.38 12.75 9.86
N ARG A 211 -13.12 12.90 10.96
CA ARG A 211 -14.00 14.06 11.23
C ARG A 211 -13.22 15.36 11.43
N LEU A 212 -12.10 15.28 12.15
CA LEU A 212 -11.23 16.42 12.46
C LEU A 212 -9.79 15.93 12.44
N PRO A 213 -9.14 15.84 11.28
CA PRO A 213 -7.83 15.24 11.14
C PRO A 213 -6.77 16.12 11.81
N VAL A 214 -6.15 15.62 12.87
CA VAL A 214 -5.11 16.29 13.66
C VAL A 214 -3.87 15.42 13.84
N LEU A 215 -4.00 14.08 13.68
CA LEU A 215 -2.89 13.15 13.80
C LEU A 215 -2.53 12.59 12.42
N ALA A 216 -1.25 12.57 12.16
CA ALA A 216 -0.71 11.96 10.95
C ALA A 216 -0.28 10.53 11.29
N LEU A 217 -1.19 9.55 11.22
CA LEU A 217 -0.92 8.14 11.49
C LEU A 217 -0.50 7.39 10.22
N ASP A 218 -1.08 7.80 9.11
CA ASP A 218 -0.82 7.22 7.78
C ASP A 218 0.38 7.90 7.13
N ARG A 219 1.20 7.13 6.41
CA ARG A 219 2.41 7.61 5.74
C ARG A 219 2.54 7.01 4.35
N ILE A 220 3.18 7.79 3.46
CA ILE A 220 3.78 7.32 2.21
C ILE A 220 5.21 7.81 2.22
N MET A 221 6.17 6.89 2.10
CA MET A 221 7.60 7.15 2.18
C MET A 221 8.32 6.45 1.04
N SER A 222 9.34 7.07 0.46
CA SER A 222 10.16 6.48 -0.61
C SER A 222 11.62 6.39 -0.19
N ASN A 223 12.32 5.33 -0.61
CA ASN A 223 13.77 5.23 -0.50
C ASN A 223 14.49 6.14 -1.51
N ARG A 224 13.76 6.71 -2.46
CA ARG A 224 14.23 7.68 -3.46
C ARG A 224 13.34 8.91 -3.39
N PRO A 225 13.76 9.99 -2.72
CA PRO A 225 12.90 11.16 -2.47
C PRO A 225 12.42 11.86 -3.75
N ASP A 226 13.22 11.80 -4.81
CA ASP A 226 12.99 12.41 -6.11
C ASP A 226 11.82 11.80 -6.89
N ILE A 227 11.46 10.54 -6.61
CA ILE A 227 10.34 9.89 -7.30
C ILE A 227 8.97 10.16 -6.65
N LEU A 228 8.94 10.63 -5.40
CA LEU A 228 7.69 10.80 -4.64
C LEU A 228 7.30 12.29 -4.57
N GLY A 229 6.18 12.61 -5.18
CA GLY A 229 5.57 13.94 -5.07
C GLY A 229 4.98 14.21 -3.67
N PRO A 230 4.45 15.42 -3.45
CA PRO A 230 3.80 15.78 -2.19
C PRO A 230 2.68 14.80 -1.83
N VAL A 231 2.66 14.37 -0.56
CA VAL A 231 1.58 13.56 -0.02
C VAL A 231 0.41 14.47 0.32
N ALA A 232 -0.80 14.11 -0.12
CA ALA A 232 -2.03 14.83 0.16
C ALA A 232 -3.10 13.91 0.73
N VAL A 233 -4.00 14.47 1.53
CA VAL A 233 -5.18 13.78 2.04
C VAL A 233 -6.26 13.80 0.98
N HIS A 234 -6.92 12.65 0.75
CA HIS A 234 -8.17 12.60 0.00
C HIS A 234 -9.33 12.86 0.97
N ASP A 235 -9.84 14.08 0.94
CA ASP A 235 -10.86 14.58 1.87
C ASP A 235 -12.17 14.81 1.13
N SER A 236 -13.04 13.81 1.16
CA SER A 236 -14.42 13.91 0.64
C SER A 236 -15.44 13.68 1.77
N ALA A 237 -16.66 14.12 1.57
CA ALA A 237 -17.75 13.87 2.51
C ALA A 237 -17.96 12.35 2.76
N LEU A 238 -17.78 11.54 1.71
CA LEU A 238 -17.88 10.10 1.79
C LEU A 238 -16.71 9.50 2.56
N ALA A 239 -15.47 9.92 2.29
CA ALA A 239 -14.28 9.46 2.98
C ALA A 239 -14.35 9.76 4.49
N ARG A 240 -14.83 10.97 4.86
CA ARG A 240 -15.04 11.34 6.27
C ARG A 240 -16.03 10.46 7.01
N LEU A 241 -16.99 9.85 6.29
CA LEU A 241 -18.00 8.97 6.87
C LEU A 241 -17.57 7.50 6.86
N ALA A 242 -16.83 7.07 5.84
CA ALA A 242 -16.58 5.66 5.54
C ALA A 242 -15.59 4.98 6.48
N SER A 243 -14.66 5.72 7.08
CA SER A 243 -13.65 5.23 8.02
C SER A 243 -13.32 6.31 9.05
N ASP A 244 -12.67 5.94 10.14
CA ASP A 244 -12.07 6.87 11.10
C ASP A 244 -10.72 7.45 10.61
N HIS A 245 -10.17 6.94 9.50
CA HIS A 245 -9.03 7.49 8.77
C HIS A 245 -9.46 8.10 7.44
N LEU A 246 -8.80 9.17 7.03
CA LEU A 246 -8.87 9.67 5.66
C LEU A 246 -7.77 9.01 4.81
N PRO A 247 -8.07 8.66 3.54
CA PRO A 247 -7.04 8.18 2.63
C PRO A 247 -5.98 9.24 2.37
N ILE A 248 -4.73 8.81 2.17
CA ILE A 248 -3.64 9.67 1.72
C ILE A 248 -3.13 9.20 0.37
N LYS A 249 -2.69 10.11 -0.49
CA LYS A 249 -2.18 9.81 -1.82
C LYS A 249 -1.04 10.71 -2.24
N ALA A 250 -0.22 10.21 -3.16
CA ALA A 250 0.87 10.95 -3.77
C ALA A 250 1.04 10.52 -5.23
N ARG A 251 1.69 11.36 -6.03
CA ARG A 251 2.13 11.01 -7.37
C ARG A 251 3.54 10.44 -7.32
N VAL A 252 3.79 9.39 -8.08
CA VAL A 252 5.10 8.74 -8.20
C VAL A 252 5.55 8.84 -9.64
N ARG A 253 6.83 9.21 -9.85
CA ARG A 253 7.49 9.24 -11.14
C ARG A 253 8.67 8.30 -11.09
N LEU A 254 8.65 7.26 -11.91
CA LEU A 254 9.80 6.36 -12.08
C LEU A 254 10.43 6.71 -13.42
N ASP A 255 11.69 7.11 -13.42
CA ASP A 255 12.41 7.36 -14.67
C ASP A 255 12.54 6.05 -15.45
N ALA A 256 12.11 6.06 -16.69
CA ALA A 256 12.19 4.90 -17.59
C ALA A 256 13.63 4.43 -17.86
N ALA A 257 14.63 5.21 -17.48
CA ALA A 257 16.06 4.97 -17.73
C ALA A 257 16.72 3.98 -16.75
N ALA A 258 16.07 3.58 -15.66
CA ALA A 258 16.67 2.69 -14.65
C ALA A 258 16.44 1.19 -14.92
N ALA A 259 15.80 0.82 -16.03
CA ALA A 259 15.39 -0.57 -16.32
C ALA A 259 16.34 -1.36 -17.24
N VAL A 260 17.47 -0.82 -17.66
CA VAL A 260 18.41 -1.54 -18.56
C VAL A 260 19.84 -1.41 -18.05
N GLY A 261 20.15 -2.19 -17.02
CA GLY A 261 21.50 -2.68 -16.79
C GLY A 261 21.59 -4.06 -17.45
N ASP A 262 21.87 -4.12 -18.73
CA ASP A 262 22.29 -5.34 -19.42
C ASP A 262 23.72 -5.72 -18.95
N PRO A 263 23.94 -6.85 -18.25
CA PRO A 263 25.27 -7.36 -18.00
C PRO A 263 25.58 -8.40 -19.09
N GLY A 264 25.92 -7.95 -20.26
CA GLY A 264 26.28 -8.91 -21.29
C GLY A 264 26.76 -8.31 -22.58
N GLN A 265 27.98 -7.78 -22.57
CA GLN A 265 28.91 -7.87 -23.70
C GLN A 265 30.28 -7.36 -23.25
N ASP A 266 31.12 -8.28 -22.82
CA ASP A 266 32.55 -8.18 -23.16
C ASP A 266 33.09 -9.61 -23.38
N ILE A 267 33.70 -9.73 -24.50
CA ILE A 267 34.36 -10.77 -25.28
C ILE A 267 35.30 -11.64 -24.43
#